data_1988792db51cac4ffcceeb2d0cf6f042
#
_entry.id   1988792db51cac4ffcceeb2d0cf6f042
#
_cell.length_a   1.000
_cell.length_b   1.000
_cell.length_c   1.000
_cell.angle_alpha   90.00
_cell.angle_beta   90.00
_cell.angle_gamma   90.00
#
_symmetry.space_group_name_H-M   'P 1'
#
loop_
_entity.id
_entity.type
_entity.pdbx_description
1 polymer ?
#
loop_
_entity_poly.entity_id
_entity_poly.type
_entity_poly.pdbx_seq_one_letter_code
_entity_poly.pdbx_strand_id
1 'polypeptide(L)'
;MEIRVEDETDEETARAIATALSEHLGQPIEIVDDTGSKARTGEDAWDEDAAVVTDREERIRGDVQTILSGGPERGHEKIQDLGKVFVRDRLALIFDEVTYEDGSFARFTDDDKLSADGLITGHGYIDGRQVFFTANDYTVKAGSLGQMGVEKEIRLSERAVEAGAPILRLIDSTGARLNAEERDKGDTHMGRYRGGRMFYNQCIHSGQVPQIGVLYGPDIAGSAYTPVFCDFLVMVEDISGMAIASPRIVEAMTGESIDMEGLGGPQVHATQSGSCDRVVPDEEAAAEAVRDILSYLPQTYDAPNPRADTVPPVKNPKGLDAVIPDAPNEAYDVHDVIDRVVDRESWWEVKPQFARELVTGFARIDGRPVGIVANQPNHVSGAIFPDSAEKAAEFVWICDAYEIPLVYLCDTPGFMVGSKVEQDGILQRGRKFIYATSNAQVPKFCVITRKAYGAGIYAMCGPSFGADATLALPSAEISVMGPDAAVHALFGAQMAEMDGESREAFIESAKSEFQEFIDIRAQAAQMQVDELLPAGDLRDQLVARLDAFGDKRRTERDRHHGTILF
;
A
#
# COMPACT_ATOMS: atom_id res chain seq x y z
N MET A 1 39.67 -9.02 15.30
CA MET A 1 40.89 -8.20 15.60
C MET A 1 42.08 -9.17 15.52
N GLU A 2 43.15 -8.77 14.81
CA GLU A 2 44.38 -9.55 14.66
C GLU A 2 45.37 -9.17 15.79
N ILE A 3 45.93 -10.16 16.47
CA ILE A 3 46.93 -9.97 17.51
C ILE A 3 48.16 -10.83 17.15
N ARG A 4 49.32 -10.21 17.08
CA ARG A 4 50.57 -10.88 16.73
C ARG A 4 51.27 -11.37 17.97
N VAL A 5 51.71 -12.64 17.96
CA VAL A 5 52.45 -13.29 19.02
C VAL A 5 53.84 -13.71 18.54
N GLU A 6 54.75 -14.08 19.47
CA GLU A 6 56.07 -14.60 19.13
C GLU A 6 55.97 -16.00 18.52
N ASP A 7 56.87 -16.36 17.63
CA ASP A 7 56.89 -17.62 16.87
C ASP A 7 56.93 -18.87 17.75
N GLU A 8 57.41 -18.76 19.01
CA GLU A 8 57.47 -19.86 19.98
C GLU A 8 56.14 -20.13 20.70
N THR A 9 55.07 -19.31 20.45
CA THR A 9 53.77 -19.53 21.08
C THR A 9 53.11 -20.77 20.47
N ASP A 10 52.83 -21.78 21.28
CA ASP A 10 52.12 -22.96 20.81
C ASP A 10 50.65 -22.67 20.54
N GLU A 11 50.03 -23.55 19.74
CA GLU A 11 48.65 -23.35 19.27
C GLU A 11 47.62 -23.37 20.41
N GLU A 12 47.83 -24.18 21.44
CA GLU A 12 46.95 -24.29 22.62
C GLU A 12 46.96 -22.98 23.41
N THR A 13 48.14 -22.42 23.62
CA THR A 13 48.33 -21.13 24.29
C THR A 13 47.73 -20.00 23.45
N ALA A 14 47.94 -19.99 22.13
CA ALA A 14 47.36 -19.01 21.23
C ALA A 14 45.80 -19.06 21.25
N ARG A 15 45.23 -20.26 21.25
CA ARG A 15 43.79 -20.47 21.33
C ARG A 15 43.20 -19.98 22.67
N ALA A 16 43.86 -20.26 23.78
CA ALA A 16 43.45 -19.77 25.10
C ALA A 16 43.48 -18.24 25.19
N ILE A 17 44.51 -17.61 24.64
CA ILE A 17 44.60 -16.13 24.55
C ILE A 17 43.50 -15.56 23.68
N ALA A 18 43.25 -16.14 22.50
CA ALA A 18 42.21 -15.69 21.60
C ALA A 18 40.82 -15.75 22.26
N THR A 19 40.50 -16.87 22.94
CA THR A 19 39.23 -17.05 23.64
C THR A 19 39.06 -16.04 24.77
N ALA A 20 40.04 -15.87 25.64
CA ALA A 20 39.96 -14.93 26.76
C ALA A 20 39.81 -13.48 26.31
N LEU A 21 40.49 -13.09 25.23
CA LEU A 21 40.38 -11.75 24.66
C LEU A 21 39.05 -11.55 23.94
N SER A 22 38.55 -12.56 23.26
CA SER A 22 37.24 -12.49 22.59
C SER A 22 36.10 -12.33 23.59
N GLU A 23 36.13 -13.07 24.71
CA GLU A 23 35.16 -12.93 25.79
C GLU A 23 35.21 -11.53 26.44
N HIS A 24 36.40 -10.97 26.59
CA HIS A 24 36.59 -9.66 27.23
C HIS A 24 36.21 -8.49 26.31
N LEU A 25 36.50 -8.60 25.01
CA LEU A 25 36.33 -7.52 24.03
C LEU A 25 35.02 -7.63 23.24
N GLY A 26 34.29 -8.74 23.32
CA GLY A 26 33.03 -8.97 22.63
C GLY A 26 33.14 -9.00 21.10
N GLN A 27 34.33 -9.36 20.57
CA GLN A 27 34.56 -9.45 19.13
C GLN A 27 35.52 -10.60 18.78
N PRO A 28 35.42 -11.16 17.55
CA PRO A 28 36.35 -12.23 17.12
C PRO A 28 37.81 -11.77 17.14
N ILE A 29 38.67 -12.64 17.63
CA ILE A 29 40.13 -12.42 17.76
C ILE A 29 40.85 -13.47 16.93
N GLU A 30 41.83 -13.04 16.14
CA GLU A 30 42.76 -13.88 15.41
C GLU A 30 44.16 -13.68 15.97
N ILE A 31 44.80 -14.76 16.38
CA ILE A 31 46.20 -14.77 16.81
C ILE A 31 47.06 -15.23 15.63
N VAL A 32 48.03 -14.43 15.26
CA VAL A 32 48.96 -14.70 14.15
C VAL A 32 50.41 -14.62 14.61
N ASP A 33 51.29 -15.33 13.95
CA ASP A 33 52.75 -15.17 14.02
C ASP A 33 53.32 -14.90 12.62
N ASP A 34 54.64 -14.96 12.47
CA ASP A 34 55.30 -14.74 11.18
C ASP A 34 55.07 -15.87 10.16
N THR A 35 54.50 -17.01 10.60
CA THR A 35 54.19 -18.17 9.75
C THR A 35 52.71 -18.20 9.31
N GLY A 36 51.84 -17.41 9.94
CA GLY A 36 50.41 -17.32 9.62
C GLY A 36 49.50 -17.32 10.84
N SER A 37 48.23 -17.62 10.64
CA SER A 37 47.24 -17.71 11.72
C SER A 37 47.46 -18.94 12.59
N LYS A 38 47.56 -18.75 13.90
CA LYS A 38 47.69 -19.84 14.90
C LYS A 38 46.41 -20.19 15.62
N ALA A 39 45.54 -19.18 15.83
CA ALA A 39 44.24 -19.40 16.46
C ALA A 39 43.28 -18.28 16.12
N ARG A 40 42.00 -18.61 15.96
CA ARG A 40 40.93 -17.67 15.72
C ARG A 40 39.73 -17.99 16.58
N THR A 41 39.07 -16.98 17.13
CA THR A 41 37.78 -17.15 17.81
C THR A 41 36.63 -16.76 16.88
N GLY A 42 35.58 -17.54 16.86
CA GLY A 42 34.43 -17.39 16.00
C GLY A 42 34.11 -18.66 15.21
N GLU A 43 34.22 -18.65 13.91
CA GLU A 43 33.77 -19.76 13.05
C GLU A 43 34.54 -21.10 13.22
N ASP A 44 35.76 -21.08 13.74
CA ASP A 44 36.65 -22.27 13.83
C ASP A 44 36.74 -22.90 15.22
N ALA A 45 35.81 -22.59 16.14
CA ALA A 45 35.81 -23.18 17.49
C ALA A 45 35.34 -24.64 17.56
N TRP A 46 35.05 -25.24 16.42
CA TRP A 46 34.60 -26.62 16.31
C TRP A 46 35.75 -27.49 15.82
N ASP A 47 36.00 -28.57 16.54
CA ASP A 47 36.99 -29.61 16.16
C ASP A 47 36.59 -30.21 14.79
N GLU A 48 37.34 -29.92 13.71
CA GLU A 48 37.07 -30.44 12.37
C GLU A 48 37.03 -31.98 12.34
N ASP A 49 37.76 -32.63 13.24
CA ASP A 49 37.76 -34.10 13.39
C ASP A 49 36.49 -34.66 14.05
N ALA A 50 35.64 -33.80 14.65
CA ALA A 50 34.39 -34.19 15.28
C ALA A 50 33.16 -34.12 14.36
N ALA A 51 33.28 -33.52 13.18
CA ALA A 51 32.19 -33.37 12.23
C ALA A 51 31.98 -34.61 11.35
N VAL A 52 31.62 -35.73 11.97
CA VAL A 52 31.18 -36.92 11.22
C VAL A 52 29.74 -36.66 10.75
N VAL A 53 29.58 -36.23 9.47
CA VAL A 53 28.28 -36.16 8.83
C VAL A 53 27.74 -37.60 8.69
N THR A 54 26.61 -37.87 9.29
CA THR A 54 25.98 -39.19 9.23
C THR A 54 25.21 -39.39 7.93
N ASP A 55 25.08 -40.63 7.46
CA ASP A 55 24.24 -40.97 6.27
C ASP A 55 22.82 -40.39 6.38
N ARG A 56 22.33 -40.26 7.60
CA ARG A 56 21.03 -39.68 7.91
C ARG A 56 21.01 -38.18 7.63
N GLU A 57 22.06 -37.46 7.99
CA GLU A 57 22.20 -36.04 7.74
C GLU A 57 22.44 -35.77 6.24
N GLU A 58 23.29 -36.54 5.57
CA GLU A 58 23.53 -36.44 4.14
C GLU A 58 22.23 -36.59 3.34
N ARG A 59 21.40 -37.57 3.72
CA ARG A 59 20.07 -37.76 3.09
C ARG A 59 19.20 -36.52 3.25
N ILE A 60 19.09 -35.97 4.48
CA ILE A 60 18.28 -34.75 4.71
C ILE A 60 18.86 -33.55 3.95
N ARG A 61 20.16 -33.37 3.87
CA ARG A 61 20.80 -32.33 3.05
C ARG A 61 20.47 -32.51 1.57
N GLY A 62 20.46 -33.72 1.04
CA GLY A 62 20.05 -34.02 -0.32
C GLY A 62 18.57 -33.70 -0.58
N ASP A 63 17.69 -34.04 0.36
CA ASP A 63 16.27 -33.68 0.30
C ASP A 63 16.06 -32.16 0.34
N VAL A 64 16.78 -31.44 1.21
CA VAL A 64 16.75 -29.97 1.26
C VAL A 64 17.18 -29.36 -0.08
N GLN A 65 18.26 -29.82 -0.68
CA GLN A 65 18.69 -29.34 -2.00
C GLN A 65 17.62 -29.57 -3.07
N THR A 66 16.95 -30.73 -3.04
CA THR A 66 15.85 -31.04 -3.95
C THR A 66 14.66 -30.10 -3.73
N ILE A 67 14.31 -29.80 -2.48
CA ILE A 67 13.24 -28.86 -2.13
C ILE A 67 13.60 -27.46 -2.61
N LEU A 68 14.82 -27.00 -2.39
CA LEU A 68 15.28 -25.68 -2.79
C LEU A 68 15.29 -25.49 -4.32
N SER A 69 15.48 -26.57 -5.08
CA SER A 69 15.39 -26.50 -6.54
C SER A 69 13.95 -26.36 -7.08
N GLY A 70 12.93 -26.45 -6.21
CA GLY A 70 11.52 -26.28 -6.59
C GLY A 70 10.91 -27.49 -7.26
N GLY A 71 10.12 -27.26 -8.32
CA GLY A 71 9.41 -28.29 -9.08
C GLY A 71 10.27 -28.96 -10.16
N PRO A 72 9.67 -29.85 -10.94
CA PRO A 72 10.36 -30.56 -12.04
C PRO A 72 10.76 -29.61 -13.17
N GLU A 73 11.76 -30.04 -13.98
CA GLU A 73 12.33 -29.26 -15.10
C GLU A 73 11.27 -28.62 -16.01
N ARG A 74 10.24 -29.38 -16.37
CA ARG A 74 9.11 -28.86 -17.16
C ARG A 74 8.39 -27.66 -16.50
N GLY A 75 8.47 -27.54 -15.17
CA GLY A 75 7.92 -26.39 -14.44
C GLY A 75 8.80 -25.16 -14.64
N HIS A 76 10.12 -25.33 -14.61
CA HIS A 76 11.10 -24.27 -14.89
C HIS A 76 11.03 -23.82 -16.36
N GLU A 77 10.98 -24.75 -17.32
CA GLU A 77 10.75 -24.41 -18.73
C GLU A 77 9.50 -23.54 -18.89
N LYS A 78 8.41 -23.90 -18.21
CA LYS A 78 7.16 -23.16 -18.31
C LYS A 78 7.24 -21.75 -17.75
N ILE A 79 7.93 -21.51 -16.62
CA ILE A 79 8.09 -20.13 -16.10
C ILE A 79 8.97 -19.30 -17.04
N GLN A 80 10.00 -19.89 -17.65
CA GLN A 80 10.83 -19.22 -18.66
C GLN A 80 10.01 -18.82 -19.89
N ASP A 81 9.17 -19.72 -20.42
CA ASP A 81 8.28 -19.44 -21.54
C ASP A 81 7.29 -18.31 -21.23
N LEU A 82 6.91 -18.14 -19.96
CA LEU A 82 6.04 -17.08 -19.47
C LEU A 82 6.79 -15.79 -19.09
N GLY A 83 8.12 -15.75 -19.25
CA GLY A 83 8.93 -14.59 -18.87
C GLY A 83 8.99 -14.32 -17.36
N LYS A 84 8.77 -15.35 -16.53
CA LYS A 84 8.73 -15.21 -15.07
C LYS A 84 10.05 -15.58 -14.41
N VAL A 85 10.35 -14.92 -13.30
CA VAL A 85 11.47 -15.26 -12.42
C VAL A 85 11.11 -16.45 -11.54
N PHE A 86 12.08 -17.33 -11.25
CA PHE A 86 11.89 -18.40 -10.28
C PHE A 86 11.64 -17.84 -8.88
N VAL A 87 10.78 -18.47 -8.10
CA VAL A 87 10.28 -17.91 -6.83
C VAL A 87 11.38 -17.54 -5.83
N ARG A 88 12.46 -18.31 -5.72
CA ARG A 88 13.57 -17.98 -4.81
C ARG A 88 14.47 -16.86 -5.34
N ASP A 89 14.63 -16.78 -6.65
CA ASP A 89 15.30 -15.63 -7.27
C ASP A 89 14.46 -14.36 -7.10
N ARG A 90 13.11 -14.48 -7.20
CA ARG A 90 12.16 -13.40 -6.89
C ARG A 90 12.27 -12.94 -5.42
N LEU A 91 12.38 -13.85 -4.47
CA LEU A 91 12.64 -13.49 -3.08
C LEU A 91 13.97 -12.73 -2.92
N ALA A 92 15.00 -13.12 -3.65
CA ALA A 92 16.29 -12.42 -3.64
C ALA A 92 16.27 -11.02 -4.28
N LEU A 93 15.31 -10.71 -5.17
CA LEU A 93 15.09 -9.34 -5.66
C LEU A 93 14.49 -8.43 -4.58
N ILE A 94 13.64 -8.98 -3.70
CA ILE A 94 12.84 -8.22 -2.75
C ILE A 94 13.55 -8.09 -1.39
N PHE A 95 14.08 -9.20 -0.86
CA PHE A 95 14.68 -9.27 0.46
C PHE A 95 16.19 -9.03 0.42
N ASP A 96 16.70 -8.28 1.37
CA ASP A 96 18.14 -8.17 1.61
C ASP A 96 18.70 -9.50 2.11
N GLU A 97 17.90 -10.19 2.93
CA GLU A 97 18.20 -11.51 3.49
C GLU A 97 16.89 -12.27 3.76
N VAL A 98 16.80 -13.50 3.28
CA VAL A 98 15.79 -14.48 3.74
C VAL A 98 16.41 -15.30 4.87
N THR A 99 15.96 -15.05 6.09
CA THR A 99 16.56 -15.68 7.29
C THR A 99 16.22 -17.16 7.39
N TYR A 100 14.97 -17.53 7.11
CA TYR A 100 14.56 -18.93 7.04
C TYR A 100 13.29 -19.15 6.23
N GLU A 101 13.12 -20.40 5.74
CA GLU A 101 11.87 -20.93 5.20
C GLU A 101 11.26 -21.94 6.17
N ASP A 102 9.95 -21.85 6.42
CA ASP A 102 9.21 -22.78 7.29
C ASP A 102 8.37 -23.75 6.46
N GLY A 103 8.28 -25.01 6.93
CA GLY A 103 7.44 -26.03 6.30
C GLY A 103 7.91 -26.46 4.92
N SER A 104 9.19 -26.39 4.64
CA SER A 104 9.79 -26.76 3.35
C SER A 104 9.55 -28.23 2.99
N PHE A 105 9.45 -29.13 3.97
CA PHE A 105 9.12 -30.55 3.82
C PHE A 105 7.61 -30.85 3.69
N ALA A 106 6.74 -29.83 3.66
CA ALA A 106 5.31 -30.06 3.46
C ALA A 106 5.05 -30.81 2.16
N ARG A 107 4.37 -31.99 2.22
CA ARG A 107 4.14 -32.90 1.10
C ARG A 107 5.41 -33.45 0.42
N PHE A 108 6.58 -33.34 1.03
CA PHE A 108 7.82 -33.92 0.53
C PHE A 108 8.05 -35.28 1.20
N THR A 109 7.59 -36.36 0.56
CA THR A 109 7.73 -37.75 1.00
C THR A 109 8.30 -38.61 -0.12
N ASP A 110 8.68 -39.86 0.17
CA ASP A 110 9.19 -40.78 -0.84
C ASP A 110 8.18 -41.03 -1.97
N ASP A 111 6.88 -41.00 -1.66
CA ASP A 111 5.78 -41.25 -2.60
C ASP A 111 5.27 -39.98 -3.30
N ASP A 112 5.48 -38.78 -2.72
CA ASP A 112 4.92 -37.52 -3.22
C ASP A 112 5.91 -36.38 -2.95
N LYS A 113 6.86 -36.18 -3.87
CA LYS A 113 7.93 -35.18 -3.73
C LYS A 113 7.47 -33.80 -4.22
N LEU A 114 6.49 -33.20 -3.53
CA LEU A 114 6.07 -31.83 -3.78
C LEU A 114 6.85 -30.87 -2.88
N SER A 115 7.79 -30.12 -3.43
CA SER A 115 8.60 -29.14 -2.70
C SER A 115 7.70 -28.10 -2.04
N ALA A 116 7.76 -27.99 -0.71
CA ALA A 116 7.00 -27.05 0.12
C ALA A 116 5.48 -27.01 -0.11
N ASP A 117 4.88 -28.06 -0.72
CA ASP A 117 3.51 -28.10 -1.24
C ASP A 117 3.17 -26.93 -2.21
N GLY A 118 4.18 -26.37 -2.90
CA GLY A 118 4.02 -25.26 -3.85
C GLY A 118 3.83 -23.88 -3.22
N LEU A 119 3.99 -23.76 -1.90
CA LEU A 119 3.95 -22.48 -1.18
C LEU A 119 5.15 -22.39 -0.25
N ILE A 120 6.03 -21.42 -0.47
CA ILE A 120 7.13 -21.09 0.41
C ILE A 120 6.63 -20.10 1.45
N THR A 121 7.01 -20.29 2.72
CA THR A 121 6.68 -19.39 3.82
C THR A 121 7.91 -19.18 4.67
N GLY A 122 8.13 -17.97 5.17
CA GLY A 122 9.28 -17.65 5.96
C GLY A 122 9.31 -16.20 6.41
N HIS A 123 10.45 -15.75 6.86
CA HIS A 123 10.70 -14.35 7.11
C HIS A 123 12.10 -13.94 6.66
N GLY A 124 12.26 -12.65 6.45
CA GLY A 124 13.53 -12.03 6.08
C GLY A 124 13.55 -10.55 6.44
N TYR A 125 14.47 -9.83 5.87
CA TYR A 125 14.64 -8.40 6.09
C TYR A 125 14.58 -7.64 4.76
N ILE A 126 13.87 -6.51 4.78
CA ILE A 126 13.79 -5.53 3.70
C ILE A 126 14.16 -4.17 4.31
N ASP A 127 15.26 -3.56 3.85
CA ASP A 127 15.80 -2.31 4.38
C ASP A 127 15.94 -2.33 5.93
N GLY A 128 16.43 -3.48 6.44
CA GLY A 128 16.63 -3.72 7.87
C GLY A 128 15.34 -3.98 8.67
N ARG A 129 14.17 -4.06 8.03
CA ARG A 129 12.88 -4.35 8.65
C ARG A 129 12.52 -5.81 8.49
N GLN A 130 12.09 -6.45 9.58
CA GLN A 130 11.56 -7.80 9.54
C GLN A 130 10.22 -7.84 8.79
N VAL A 131 10.11 -8.74 7.82
CA VAL A 131 8.90 -8.97 7.02
C VAL A 131 8.66 -10.47 6.90
N PHE A 132 7.47 -10.93 7.19
CA PHE A 132 7.04 -12.30 6.94
C PHE A 132 6.49 -12.41 5.51
N PHE A 133 6.69 -13.56 4.86
CA PHE A 133 6.24 -13.73 3.49
C PHE A 133 5.62 -15.08 3.21
N THR A 134 4.71 -15.08 2.25
CA THR A 134 4.27 -16.27 1.50
C THR A 134 4.59 -16.08 0.02
N ALA A 135 5.06 -17.11 -0.65
CA ALA A 135 5.41 -17.06 -2.06
C ALA A 135 5.01 -18.37 -2.77
N ASN A 136 4.15 -18.28 -3.77
CA ASN A 136 3.77 -19.44 -4.57
C ASN A 136 4.91 -19.85 -5.51
N ASP A 137 5.26 -21.12 -5.50
CA ASP A 137 6.18 -21.73 -6.45
C ASP A 137 5.41 -22.27 -7.65
N TYR A 138 5.39 -21.51 -8.74
CA TYR A 138 4.68 -21.91 -9.96
C TYR A 138 5.25 -23.17 -10.60
N THR A 139 6.52 -23.53 -10.33
CA THR A 139 7.14 -24.76 -10.82
C THR A 139 6.53 -26.01 -10.19
N VAL A 140 5.90 -25.87 -9.01
CA VAL A 140 5.21 -26.93 -8.26
C VAL A 140 3.70 -26.83 -8.46
N LYS A 141 3.14 -27.68 -9.33
CA LYS A 141 1.67 -27.71 -9.61
C LYS A 141 1.07 -26.35 -9.96
N ALA A 142 1.83 -25.51 -10.69
CA ALA A 142 1.45 -24.15 -11.07
C ALA A 142 1.02 -23.28 -9.87
N GLY A 143 1.74 -23.38 -8.75
CA GLY A 143 1.52 -22.61 -7.53
C GLY A 143 0.17 -22.85 -6.86
N SER A 144 -0.60 -23.87 -7.28
CA SER A 144 -1.93 -24.13 -6.73
C SER A 144 -1.88 -24.49 -5.24
N LEU A 145 -2.83 -23.95 -4.47
CA LEU A 145 -2.92 -24.15 -3.02
C LEU A 145 -3.45 -25.53 -2.69
N GLY A 146 -2.61 -26.36 -2.08
CA GLY A 146 -2.96 -27.61 -1.44
C GLY A 146 -3.27 -27.43 0.05
N GLN A 147 -3.62 -28.55 0.71
CA GLN A 147 -3.97 -28.54 2.12
C GLN A 147 -2.83 -28.00 3.01
N MET A 148 -1.60 -28.41 2.77
CA MET A 148 -0.45 -27.96 3.58
C MET A 148 -0.09 -26.52 3.25
N GLY A 149 -0.28 -26.06 2.02
CA GLY A 149 -0.14 -24.65 1.67
C GLY A 149 -1.09 -23.75 2.47
N VAL A 150 -2.36 -24.12 2.58
CA VAL A 150 -3.34 -23.39 3.42
C VAL A 150 -2.94 -23.39 4.90
N GLU A 151 -2.47 -24.51 5.43
CA GLU A 151 -2.01 -24.58 6.83
C GLU A 151 -0.77 -23.73 7.07
N LYS A 152 0.16 -23.67 6.11
CA LYS A 152 1.35 -22.79 6.18
C LYS A 152 0.96 -21.32 6.18
N GLU A 153 0.04 -20.90 5.30
CA GLU A 153 -0.47 -19.53 5.25
C GLU A 153 -1.11 -19.12 6.60
N ILE A 154 -1.95 -19.98 7.18
CA ILE A 154 -2.57 -19.73 8.48
C ILE A 154 -1.50 -19.54 9.56
N ARG A 155 -0.54 -20.45 9.65
CA ARG A 155 0.53 -20.37 10.67
C ARG A 155 1.40 -19.15 10.49
N LEU A 156 1.74 -18.80 9.24
CA LEU A 156 2.55 -17.64 8.96
C LEU A 156 1.85 -16.37 9.39
N SER A 157 0.57 -16.18 9.00
CA SER A 157 -0.18 -14.97 9.32
C SER A 157 -0.35 -14.78 10.85
N GLU A 158 -0.60 -15.87 11.59
CA GLU A 158 -0.65 -15.84 13.06
C GLU A 158 0.70 -15.44 13.67
N ARG A 159 1.81 -16.05 13.20
CA ARG A 159 3.16 -15.72 13.68
C ARG A 159 3.61 -14.31 13.34
N ALA A 160 3.30 -13.82 12.15
CA ALA A 160 3.64 -12.46 11.74
C ALA A 160 2.99 -11.41 12.66
N VAL A 161 1.72 -11.60 13.01
CA VAL A 161 1.01 -10.72 13.95
C VAL A 161 1.58 -10.85 15.37
N GLU A 162 1.88 -12.08 15.84
CA GLU A 162 2.52 -12.29 17.14
C GLU A 162 3.93 -11.65 17.20
N ALA A 163 4.66 -11.68 16.09
CA ALA A 163 5.97 -11.04 15.98
C ALA A 163 5.89 -9.51 15.77
N GLY A 164 4.71 -8.98 15.45
CA GLY A 164 4.52 -7.58 15.14
C GLY A 164 5.22 -7.15 13.85
N ALA A 165 5.06 -7.91 12.77
CA ALA A 165 5.76 -7.66 11.51
C ALA A 165 4.83 -7.71 10.30
N PRO A 166 5.08 -6.90 9.25
CA PRO A 166 4.34 -6.92 7.99
C PRO A 166 4.31 -8.29 7.32
N ILE A 167 3.25 -8.52 6.54
CA ILE A 167 3.06 -9.73 5.74
C ILE A 167 3.12 -9.36 4.26
N LEU A 168 4.04 -9.98 3.53
CA LEU A 168 4.16 -9.87 2.08
C LEU A 168 3.66 -11.15 1.41
N ARG A 169 2.69 -11.04 0.51
CA ARG A 169 2.15 -12.16 -0.26
C ARG A 169 2.57 -12.05 -1.71
N LEU A 170 3.45 -12.95 -2.15
CA LEU A 170 3.92 -13.07 -3.53
C LEU A 170 3.09 -14.14 -4.23
N ILE A 171 2.06 -13.69 -4.94
CA ILE A 171 0.99 -14.56 -5.44
C ILE A 171 1.25 -14.93 -6.90
N ASP A 172 1.42 -16.23 -7.14
CA ASP A 172 1.56 -16.82 -8.47
C ASP A 172 0.86 -18.18 -8.47
N SER A 173 -0.47 -18.18 -8.50
CA SER A 173 -1.29 -19.36 -8.19
C SER A 173 -2.43 -19.53 -9.18
N THR A 174 -2.70 -20.78 -9.55
CA THR A 174 -3.91 -21.14 -10.30
C THR A 174 -5.12 -21.42 -9.40
N GLY A 175 -5.06 -21.01 -8.13
CA GLY A 175 -6.13 -21.19 -7.16
C GLY A 175 -6.07 -22.51 -6.39
N ALA A 176 -7.21 -22.97 -5.85
CA ALA A 176 -7.27 -24.20 -5.09
C ALA A 176 -6.92 -25.43 -5.94
N ARG A 177 -6.08 -26.32 -5.40
CA ARG A 177 -5.69 -27.57 -6.08
C ARG A 177 -6.85 -28.55 -6.11
N LEU A 178 -7.39 -28.79 -7.29
CA LEU A 178 -8.48 -29.73 -7.54
C LEU A 178 -7.96 -30.87 -8.42
N ASN A 179 -7.49 -31.97 -7.80
CA ASN A 179 -7.13 -33.17 -8.53
C ASN A 179 -7.99 -34.38 -8.13
N ALA A 180 -8.07 -35.38 -9.02
CA ALA A 180 -8.88 -36.56 -8.79
C ALA A 180 -8.40 -37.43 -7.62
N GLU A 181 -7.08 -37.45 -7.37
CA GLU A 181 -6.46 -38.24 -6.30
C GLU A 181 -6.78 -37.66 -4.91
N GLU A 182 -6.84 -36.34 -4.78
CA GLU A 182 -7.26 -35.63 -3.54
C GLU A 182 -8.78 -35.75 -3.34
N ARG A 183 -9.56 -35.74 -4.44
CA ARG A 183 -11.01 -35.92 -4.42
C ARG A 183 -11.39 -37.29 -3.84
N ASP A 184 -10.70 -38.36 -4.28
CA ASP A 184 -10.97 -39.72 -3.81
C ASP A 184 -10.60 -39.95 -2.34
N LYS A 185 -9.69 -39.16 -1.78
CA LYS A 185 -9.35 -39.16 -0.34
C LYS A 185 -10.31 -38.38 0.53
N GLY A 186 -11.41 -37.87 -0.02
CA GLY A 186 -12.45 -37.13 0.70
C GLY A 186 -12.04 -35.73 1.13
N ASP A 187 -10.99 -35.18 0.51
CA ASP A 187 -10.40 -33.89 0.86
C ASP A 187 -11.03 -32.68 0.14
N THR A 188 -12.15 -32.87 -0.55
CA THR A 188 -12.84 -31.82 -1.30
C THR A 188 -13.77 -30.95 -0.45
N HIS A 189 -13.86 -31.17 0.84
CA HIS A 189 -14.70 -30.36 1.72
C HIS A 189 -13.95 -29.12 2.20
N MET A 190 -14.41 -27.94 1.82
CA MET A 190 -13.81 -26.64 2.20
C MET A 190 -13.53 -26.50 3.72
N GLY A 191 -14.35 -27.11 4.57
CA GLY A 191 -14.16 -27.11 6.01
C GLY A 191 -12.93 -27.91 6.50
N ARG A 192 -12.49 -28.94 5.77
CA ARG A 192 -11.31 -29.73 6.15
C ARG A 192 -10.01 -29.02 5.89
N TYR A 193 -9.94 -28.19 4.85
CA TYR A 193 -8.74 -27.45 4.49
C TYR A 193 -8.52 -26.17 5.30
N ARG A 194 -9.41 -25.86 6.23
CA ARG A 194 -9.35 -24.61 7.01
C ARG A 194 -9.23 -23.34 6.12
N GLY A 195 -9.60 -23.42 4.83
CA GLY A 195 -9.51 -22.28 3.90
C GLY A 195 -10.27 -21.04 4.39
N GLY A 196 -11.42 -21.24 5.04
CA GLY A 196 -12.14 -20.15 5.70
C GLY A 196 -11.33 -19.49 6.83
N ARG A 197 -10.44 -20.23 7.52
CA ARG A 197 -9.57 -19.65 8.56
C ARG A 197 -8.51 -18.73 7.94
N MET A 198 -7.99 -19.03 6.76
CA MET A 198 -7.07 -18.17 6.00
C MET A 198 -7.69 -16.78 5.77
N PHE A 199 -8.90 -16.74 5.20
CA PHE A 199 -9.63 -15.48 4.97
C PHE A 199 -10.03 -14.78 6.28
N TYR A 200 -10.49 -15.56 7.27
CA TYR A 200 -10.80 -15.02 8.58
C TYR A 200 -9.58 -14.31 9.20
N ASN A 201 -8.40 -14.93 9.15
CA ASN A 201 -7.18 -14.33 9.67
C ASN A 201 -6.82 -13.04 8.93
N GLN A 202 -6.88 -13.01 7.58
CA GLN A 202 -6.64 -11.79 6.82
C GLN A 202 -7.55 -10.64 7.27
N CYS A 203 -8.84 -10.93 7.45
CA CYS A 203 -9.80 -9.91 7.88
C CYS A 203 -9.57 -9.42 9.31
N ILE A 204 -9.32 -10.32 10.29
CA ILE A 204 -9.13 -9.90 11.68
C ILE A 204 -7.74 -9.28 11.94
N HIS A 205 -6.76 -9.58 11.10
CA HIS A 205 -5.41 -9.01 11.17
C HIS A 205 -5.30 -7.68 10.41
N SER A 206 -6.30 -7.32 9.60
CA SER A 206 -6.36 -6.03 8.90
C SER A 206 -6.21 -4.87 9.88
N GLY A 207 -5.29 -3.97 9.58
CA GLY A 207 -4.96 -2.83 10.43
C GLY A 207 -4.14 -3.18 11.69
N GLN A 208 -3.71 -4.43 11.90
CA GLN A 208 -2.76 -4.79 12.97
C GLN A 208 -1.31 -4.75 12.50
N VAL A 209 -1.05 -5.33 11.35
CA VAL A 209 0.23 -5.29 10.65
C VAL A 209 -0.03 -5.01 9.18
N PRO A 210 0.85 -4.31 8.47
CA PRO A 210 0.72 -4.10 7.03
C PRO A 210 0.67 -5.41 6.26
N GLN A 211 -0.29 -5.53 5.33
CA GLN A 211 -0.46 -6.67 4.45
C GLN A 211 -0.32 -6.20 3.00
N ILE A 212 0.72 -6.65 2.31
CA ILE A 212 1.02 -6.25 0.93
C ILE A 212 0.91 -7.48 0.03
N GLY A 213 0.16 -7.36 -1.05
CA GLY A 213 0.03 -8.37 -2.09
C GLY A 213 0.77 -7.96 -3.35
N VAL A 214 1.46 -8.91 -3.99
CA VAL A 214 2.01 -8.73 -5.33
C VAL A 214 1.59 -9.91 -6.19
N LEU A 215 0.93 -9.62 -7.31
CA LEU A 215 0.54 -10.66 -8.27
C LEU A 215 1.60 -10.80 -9.38
N TYR A 216 2.09 -12.03 -9.51
CA TYR A 216 3.03 -12.47 -10.55
C TYR A 216 2.42 -13.50 -11.49
N GLY A 217 1.15 -13.78 -11.34
CA GLY A 217 0.43 -14.75 -12.14
C GLY A 217 -1.08 -14.62 -11.99
N PRO A 218 -1.85 -15.47 -12.69
CA PRO A 218 -3.28 -15.50 -12.50
C PRO A 218 -3.62 -16.02 -11.10
N ASP A 219 -4.58 -15.36 -10.44
CA ASP A 219 -5.20 -15.86 -9.23
C ASP A 219 -6.72 -15.95 -9.44
N ILE A 220 -7.28 -17.14 -9.31
CA ILE A 220 -8.62 -17.44 -9.81
C ILE A 220 -9.46 -18.10 -8.73
N ALA A 221 -10.75 -17.82 -8.77
CA ALA A 221 -11.77 -18.34 -7.86
C ALA A 221 -11.63 -17.77 -6.43
N GLY A 222 -11.81 -18.60 -5.40
CA GLY A 222 -11.77 -18.15 -4.01
C GLY A 222 -10.45 -17.52 -3.59
N SER A 223 -9.33 -17.98 -4.14
CA SER A 223 -8.00 -17.41 -3.83
C SER A 223 -7.85 -15.97 -4.28
N ALA A 224 -8.56 -15.53 -5.32
CA ALA A 224 -8.57 -14.16 -5.81
C ALA A 224 -9.05 -13.13 -4.76
N TYR A 225 -9.62 -13.55 -3.65
CA TYR A 225 -9.87 -12.68 -2.52
C TYR A 225 -8.62 -12.38 -1.69
N THR A 226 -7.62 -13.26 -1.69
CA THR A 226 -6.37 -13.06 -0.93
C THR A 226 -5.66 -11.74 -1.29
N PRO A 227 -5.40 -11.41 -2.56
CA PRO A 227 -4.81 -10.13 -2.93
C PRO A 227 -5.72 -8.94 -2.58
N VAL A 228 -7.04 -9.07 -2.70
CA VAL A 228 -8.00 -7.98 -2.44
C VAL A 228 -8.15 -7.67 -0.95
N PHE A 229 -7.84 -8.60 -0.05
CA PHE A 229 -7.80 -8.36 1.40
C PHE A 229 -6.49 -7.71 1.88
N CYS A 230 -5.48 -7.58 1.02
CA CYS A 230 -4.27 -6.84 1.35
C CYS A 230 -4.56 -5.34 1.43
N ASP A 231 -3.78 -4.60 2.23
CA ASP A 231 -3.87 -3.16 2.31
C ASP A 231 -3.42 -2.48 1.00
N PHE A 232 -2.47 -3.12 0.30
CA PHE A 232 -1.97 -2.70 -1.01
C PHE A 232 -1.77 -3.88 -1.94
N LEU A 233 -2.15 -3.70 -3.20
CA LEU A 233 -1.99 -4.68 -4.26
C LEU A 233 -1.20 -4.11 -5.44
N VAL A 234 -0.06 -4.75 -5.73
CA VAL A 234 0.75 -4.49 -6.92
C VAL A 234 0.52 -5.61 -7.94
N MET A 235 0.32 -5.27 -9.21
CA MET A 235 0.17 -6.23 -10.30
C MET A 235 1.25 -6.01 -11.35
N VAL A 236 1.89 -7.11 -11.79
CA VAL A 236 2.91 -7.07 -12.84
C VAL A 236 2.24 -7.22 -14.21
N GLU A 237 2.57 -6.34 -15.15
CA GLU A 237 2.03 -6.38 -16.53
C GLU A 237 2.30 -7.72 -17.21
N ASP A 238 1.48 -8.07 -18.18
CA ASP A 238 1.58 -9.25 -19.07
C ASP A 238 1.53 -10.62 -18.38
N ILE A 239 1.86 -10.74 -17.09
CA ILE A 239 1.93 -12.02 -16.38
C ILE A 239 0.89 -12.21 -15.29
N SER A 240 0.31 -11.13 -14.76
CA SER A 240 -0.64 -11.19 -13.65
C SER A 240 -2.09 -11.05 -14.09
N GLY A 241 -3.00 -11.47 -13.21
CA GLY A 241 -4.43 -11.29 -13.38
C GLY A 241 -5.21 -11.93 -12.25
N MET A 242 -6.40 -11.43 -11.95
CA MET A 242 -7.29 -12.06 -10.97
C MET A 242 -8.74 -12.03 -11.42
N ALA A 243 -9.46 -13.11 -11.15
CA ALA A 243 -10.88 -13.18 -11.48
C ALA A 243 -11.58 -14.24 -10.62
N ILE A 244 -12.89 -14.06 -10.40
CA ILE A 244 -13.70 -15.01 -9.62
C ILE A 244 -13.89 -16.36 -10.34
N ALA A 245 -13.69 -16.41 -11.67
CA ALA A 245 -13.75 -17.60 -12.48
C ALA A 245 -12.77 -17.50 -13.65
N SER A 246 -12.26 -18.64 -14.13
CA SER A 246 -11.41 -18.64 -15.31
C SER A 246 -12.21 -18.29 -16.58
N PRO A 247 -11.57 -17.77 -17.65
CA PRO A 247 -12.22 -17.50 -18.93
C PRO A 247 -13.07 -18.68 -19.45
N ARG A 248 -12.55 -19.89 -19.31
CA ARG A 248 -13.26 -21.12 -19.70
C ARG A 248 -14.55 -21.35 -18.92
N ILE A 249 -14.56 -21.01 -17.62
CA ILE A 249 -15.76 -21.13 -16.79
C ILE A 249 -16.75 -20.03 -17.15
N VAL A 250 -16.26 -18.80 -17.41
CA VAL A 250 -17.10 -17.68 -17.88
C VAL A 250 -17.80 -18.07 -19.17
N GLU A 251 -17.08 -18.57 -20.17
CA GLU A 251 -17.66 -19.03 -21.44
C GLU A 251 -18.71 -20.12 -21.23
N ALA A 252 -18.40 -21.11 -20.39
CA ALA A 252 -19.34 -22.20 -20.11
C ALA A 252 -20.63 -21.75 -19.39
N MET A 253 -20.56 -20.72 -18.54
CA MET A 253 -21.68 -20.26 -17.71
C MET A 253 -22.50 -19.15 -18.38
N THR A 254 -21.86 -18.27 -19.13
CA THR A 254 -22.48 -17.05 -19.69
C THR A 254 -22.52 -17.05 -21.23
N GLY A 255 -21.69 -17.88 -21.88
CA GLY A 255 -21.48 -17.86 -23.33
C GLY A 255 -20.54 -16.75 -23.80
N GLU A 256 -19.95 -15.97 -22.88
CA GLU A 256 -19.00 -14.91 -23.18
C GLU A 256 -17.61 -15.49 -23.45
N SER A 257 -17.03 -15.18 -24.61
CA SER A 257 -15.66 -15.55 -24.96
C SER A 257 -14.73 -14.37 -24.66
N ILE A 258 -13.91 -14.49 -23.64
CA ILE A 258 -12.97 -13.47 -23.16
C ILE A 258 -11.67 -14.16 -22.74
N ASP A 259 -10.53 -13.48 -22.87
CA ASP A 259 -9.26 -13.95 -22.32
C ASP A 259 -9.04 -13.47 -20.88
N MET A 260 -7.94 -13.88 -20.25
CA MET A 260 -7.64 -13.49 -18.86
C MET A 260 -7.32 -12.01 -18.75
N GLU A 261 -6.64 -11.45 -19.74
CA GLU A 261 -6.29 -10.01 -19.75
C GLU A 261 -7.56 -9.14 -19.81
N GLY A 262 -8.48 -9.46 -20.70
CA GLY A 262 -9.76 -8.73 -20.79
C GLY A 262 -10.70 -8.97 -19.62
N LEU A 263 -10.64 -10.15 -18.97
CA LEU A 263 -11.50 -10.49 -17.84
C LEU A 263 -11.05 -9.86 -16.52
N GLY A 264 -9.76 -9.91 -16.25
CA GLY A 264 -9.21 -9.48 -14.96
C GLY A 264 -7.69 -9.29 -15.02
N GLY A 265 -7.16 -8.76 -16.13
CA GLY A 265 -5.77 -8.34 -16.24
C GLY A 265 -5.48 -7.06 -15.46
N PRO A 266 -4.21 -6.66 -15.34
CA PRO A 266 -3.78 -5.51 -14.54
C PRO A 266 -4.53 -4.22 -14.90
N GLN A 267 -4.75 -3.96 -16.20
CA GLN A 267 -5.42 -2.75 -16.65
C GLN A 267 -6.91 -2.72 -16.28
N VAL A 268 -7.60 -3.86 -16.24
CA VAL A 268 -8.99 -3.94 -15.77
C VAL A 268 -9.08 -3.52 -14.31
N HIS A 269 -8.17 -4.03 -13.48
CA HIS A 269 -8.16 -3.73 -12.05
C HIS A 269 -7.62 -2.35 -11.72
N ALA A 270 -6.71 -1.82 -12.52
CA ALA A 270 -6.16 -0.48 -12.33
C ALA A 270 -7.07 0.64 -12.83
N THR A 271 -7.98 0.38 -13.80
CA THR A 271 -8.75 1.47 -14.42
C THR A 271 -10.26 1.36 -14.24
N GLN A 272 -10.80 0.14 -14.00
CA GLN A 272 -12.24 -0.11 -13.94
C GLN A 272 -12.72 -0.57 -12.57
N SER A 273 -12.11 -1.61 -11.99
CA SER A 273 -12.56 -2.12 -10.69
C SER A 273 -11.93 -1.39 -9.49
N GLY A 274 -10.79 -0.74 -9.68
CA GLY A 274 -10.06 -0.08 -8.60
C GLY A 274 -9.42 -1.04 -7.58
N SER A 275 -9.33 -2.35 -7.91
CA SER A 275 -8.78 -3.35 -7.00
C SER A 275 -7.25 -3.41 -7.00
N CYS A 276 -6.57 -2.74 -7.95
CA CYS A 276 -5.12 -2.67 -8.06
C CYS A 276 -4.62 -1.27 -7.68
N ASP A 277 -3.65 -1.20 -6.77
CA ASP A 277 -3.06 0.07 -6.34
C ASP A 277 -1.95 0.53 -7.28
N ARG A 278 -1.19 -0.40 -7.83
CA ARG A 278 -0.08 -0.11 -8.74
C ARG A 278 0.11 -1.20 -9.77
N VAL A 279 0.17 -0.83 -11.04
CA VAL A 279 0.66 -1.71 -12.11
C VAL A 279 2.12 -1.38 -12.37
N VAL A 280 2.94 -2.41 -12.49
CA VAL A 280 4.39 -2.30 -12.72
C VAL A 280 4.81 -3.14 -13.93
N PRO A 281 5.84 -2.73 -14.68
CA PRO A 281 6.19 -3.38 -15.95
C PRO A 281 6.83 -4.77 -15.77
N ASP A 282 7.52 -5.02 -14.66
CA ASP A 282 8.30 -6.24 -14.44
C ASP A 282 8.44 -6.57 -12.94
N GLU A 283 9.09 -7.68 -12.64
CA GLU A 283 9.27 -8.17 -11.28
C GLU A 283 10.27 -7.35 -10.47
N GLU A 284 11.25 -6.72 -11.10
CA GLU A 284 12.19 -5.78 -10.48
C GLU A 284 11.47 -4.52 -10.01
N ALA A 285 10.63 -3.93 -10.84
CA ALA A 285 9.80 -2.79 -10.47
C ALA A 285 8.77 -3.14 -9.37
N ALA A 286 8.32 -4.40 -9.32
CA ALA A 286 7.47 -4.88 -8.23
C ALA A 286 8.23 -4.91 -6.89
N ALA A 287 9.51 -5.33 -6.88
CA ALA A 287 10.35 -5.30 -5.70
C ALA A 287 10.58 -3.87 -5.20
N GLU A 288 10.83 -2.92 -6.10
CA GLU A 288 10.94 -1.49 -5.76
C GLU A 288 9.63 -0.96 -5.16
N ALA A 289 8.48 -1.28 -5.76
CA ALA A 289 7.17 -0.84 -5.25
C ALA A 289 6.89 -1.38 -3.82
N VAL A 290 7.29 -2.61 -3.50
CA VAL A 290 7.18 -3.18 -2.16
C VAL A 290 8.04 -2.41 -1.15
N ARG A 291 9.30 -2.08 -1.50
CA ARG A 291 10.19 -1.28 -0.66
C ARG A 291 9.62 0.12 -0.43
N ASP A 292 9.12 0.76 -1.49
CA ASP A 292 8.47 2.07 -1.42
C ASP A 292 7.29 2.07 -0.45
N ILE A 293 6.33 1.14 -0.62
CA ILE A 293 5.16 1.02 0.27
C ILE A 293 5.60 0.83 1.73
N LEU A 294 6.50 -0.13 1.99
CA LEU A 294 7.01 -0.40 3.33
C LEU A 294 7.70 0.82 3.94
N SER A 295 8.33 1.66 3.15
CA SER A 295 9.01 2.85 3.65
C SER A 295 8.08 3.85 4.34
N TYR A 296 6.78 3.86 4.02
CA TYR A 296 5.78 4.76 4.62
C TYR A 296 5.05 4.13 5.80
N LEU A 297 4.92 2.80 5.84
CA LEU A 297 4.11 2.11 6.81
C LEU A 297 4.90 1.75 8.08
N PRO A 298 4.29 1.78 9.27
CA PRO A 298 4.93 1.33 10.50
C PRO A 298 5.11 -0.19 10.50
N GLN A 299 5.79 -0.73 11.51
CA GLN A 299 5.95 -2.17 11.70
C GLN A 299 4.62 -2.83 12.13
N THR A 300 3.89 -2.14 13.01
CA THR A 300 2.55 -2.47 13.50
C THR A 300 1.76 -1.17 13.64
N TYR A 301 0.43 -1.27 13.80
CA TYR A 301 -0.44 -0.12 13.99
C TYR A 301 -0.04 0.82 15.14
N ASP A 302 0.63 0.31 16.17
CA ASP A 302 1.07 1.05 17.36
C ASP A 302 2.58 1.36 17.37
N ALA A 303 3.30 0.96 16.32
CA ALA A 303 4.71 1.31 16.15
C ALA A 303 4.85 2.73 15.55
N PRO A 304 5.95 3.43 15.84
CA PRO A 304 6.20 4.74 15.25
C PRO A 304 6.35 4.63 13.72
N ASN A 305 5.80 5.61 13.01
CA ASN A 305 5.98 5.72 11.57
C ASN A 305 7.45 5.96 11.20
N PRO A 306 7.94 5.31 10.11
CA PRO A 306 9.34 5.46 9.67
C PRO A 306 9.60 6.89 9.20
N ARG A 307 10.66 7.50 9.72
CA ARG A 307 11.11 8.83 9.30
C ARG A 307 12.29 8.72 8.35
N ALA A 308 12.37 9.64 7.40
CA ALA A 308 13.53 9.84 6.54
C ALA A 308 14.20 11.19 6.84
N ASP A 309 15.36 11.41 6.25
CA ASP A 309 16.00 12.72 6.29
C ASP A 309 15.14 13.76 5.55
N THR A 310 15.08 14.95 6.10
CA THR A 310 14.38 16.07 5.48
C THR A 310 15.11 16.52 4.22
N VAL A 311 14.38 16.56 3.10
CA VAL A 311 14.89 17.08 1.83
C VAL A 311 13.96 18.18 1.29
N PRO A 312 14.50 19.20 0.59
CA PRO A 312 13.65 20.24 0.02
C PRO A 312 12.75 19.68 -1.09
N PRO A 313 11.59 20.30 -1.35
CA PRO A 313 10.70 19.94 -2.45
C PRO A 313 11.39 19.97 -3.83
N VAL A 314 10.80 19.26 -4.80
CA VAL A 314 11.26 19.28 -6.20
C VAL A 314 11.13 20.68 -6.81
N LYS A 315 10.01 21.35 -6.55
CA LYS A 315 9.72 22.69 -7.06
C LYS A 315 9.72 23.72 -5.92
N ASN A 316 10.05 24.98 -6.27
CA ASN A 316 10.13 26.05 -5.28
C ASN A 316 8.74 26.37 -4.67
N PRO A 317 8.54 26.24 -3.34
CA PRO A 317 7.27 26.55 -2.68
C PRO A 317 6.77 27.98 -2.95
N LYS A 318 7.65 28.96 -3.09
CA LYS A 318 7.27 30.37 -3.35
C LYS A 318 6.57 30.58 -4.69
N GLY A 319 6.63 29.60 -5.61
CA GLY A 319 5.93 29.63 -6.87
C GLY A 319 4.53 29.00 -6.82
N LEU A 320 4.03 28.62 -5.65
CA LEU A 320 2.76 27.89 -5.52
C LEU A 320 1.55 28.71 -6.02
N ASP A 321 1.48 29.97 -5.68
CA ASP A 321 0.36 30.83 -6.06
C ASP A 321 0.15 30.91 -7.58
N ALA A 322 1.23 30.95 -8.32
CA ALA A 322 1.19 31.00 -9.79
C ALA A 322 0.75 29.69 -10.49
N VAL A 323 0.64 28.60 -9.72
CA VAL A 323 0.15 27.30 -10.25
C VAL A 323 -1.36 27.25 -10.32
N ILE A 324 -2.02 27.96 -9.41
CA ILE A 324 -3.47 27.91 -9.26
C ILE A 324 -4.08 29.08 -10.04
N PRO A 325 -4.84 28.81 -11.12
CA PRO A 325 -5.46 29.87 -11.92
C PRO A 325 -6.54 30.62 -11.13
N ASP A 326 -6.67 31.92 -11.40
CA ASP A 326 -7.74 32.75 -10.83
C ASP A 326 -9.14 32.30 -11.30
N ALA A 327 -9.25 31.86 -12.55
CA ALA A 327 -10.52 31.42 -13.11
C ALA A 327 -10.94 30.04 -12.57
N PRO A 328 -12.11 29.89 -11.93
CA PRO A 328 -12.54 28.63 -11.29
C PRO A 328 -12.70 27.45 -12.25
N ASN A 329 -12.90 27.69 -13.54
CA ASN A 329 -13.06 26.70 -14.59
C ASN A 329 -11.76 26.40 -15.36
N GLU A 330 -10.68 27.11 -15.08
CA GLU A 330 -9.37 26.80 -15.67
C GLU A 330 -8.73 25.62 -14.93
N ALA A 331 -8.27 24.64 -15.71
CA ALA A 331 -7.67 23.42 -15.17
C ALA A 331 -6.20 23.64 -14.82
N TYR A 332 -5.72 22.97 -13.78
CA TYR A 332 -4.32 22.80 -13.45
C TYR A 332 -4.09 21.38 -12.89
N ASP A 333 -2.84 20.94 -12.87
CA ASP A 333 -2.47 19.65 -12.31
C ASP A 333 -2.11 19.80 -10.82
N VAL A 334 -2.83 19.10 -9.94
CA VAL A 334 -2.57 19.15 -8.50
C VAL A 334 -1.19 18.61 -8.11
N HIS A 335 -0.58 17.78 -8.95
CA HIS A 335 0.81 17.33 -8.73
C HIS A 335 1.79 18.50 -8.71
N ASP A 336 1.51 19.57 -9.44
CA ASP A 336 2.31 20.79 -9.37
C ASP A 336 2.26 21.49 -8.00
N VAL A 337 1.17 21.30 -7.25
CA VAL A 337 1.04 21.75 -5.85
C VAL A 337 1.80 20.79 -4.95
N ILE A 338 1.59 19.48 -5.10
CA ILE A 338 2.25 18.42 -4.31
C ILE A 338 3.78 18.57 -4.40
N ASP A 339 4.34 18.73 -5.60
CA ASP A 339 5.79 18.91 -5.84
C ASP A 339 6.42 20.11 -5.12
N ARG A 340 5.59 21.07 -4.67
CA ARG A 340 6.04 22.26 -3.92
C ARG A 340 5.88 22.12 -2.41
N VAL A 341 5.17 21.10 -1.98
CA VAL A 341 4.83 20.90 -0.56
C VAL A 341 5.60 19.72 0.03
N VAL A 342 5.72 18.61 -0.71
CA VAL A 342 6.32 17.38 -0.21
C VAL A 342 7.83 17.34 -0.45
N ASP A 343 8.50 16.49 0.29
CA ASP A 343 9.93 16.20 0.14
C ASP A 343 10.19 15.59 -1.24
N ARG A 344 11.32 15.94 -1.85
CA ARG A 344 11.72 15.44 -3.17
C ARG A 344 11.74 13.91 -3.18
N GLU A 345 11.23 13.31 -4.28
CA GLU A 345 11.22 11.86 -4.52
C GLU A 345 10.44 11.06 -3.46
N SER A 346 9.59 11.73 -2.69
CA SER A 346 8.78 11.08 -1.66
C SER A 346 7.32 10.86 -2.06
N TRP A 347 6.92 11.15 -3.29
CA TRP A 347 5.54 10.95 -3.73
C TRP A 347 5.31 9.54 -4.28
N TRP A 348 4.45 8.78 -3.63
CA TRP A 348 3.99 7.48 -4.09
C TRP A 348 2.48 7.48 -4.23
N GLU A 349 1.97 7.55 -5.47
CA GLU A 349 0.54 7.64 -5.77
C GLU A 349 -0.12 6.27 -5.70
N VAL A 350 -1.25 6.20 -5.00
CA VAL A 350 -2.12 5.03 -4.87
C VAL A 350 -3.23 5.12 -5.90
N LYS A 351 -3.44 4.06 -6.69
CA LYS A 351 -4.48 3.97 -7.74
C LYS A 351 -4.41 5.13 -8.75
N PRO A 352 -3.24 5.42 -9.38
CA PRO A 352 -3.08 6.59 -10.25
C PRO A 352 -3.94 6.55 -11.51
N GLN A 353 -4.38 5.37 -11.93
CA GLN A 353 -5.19 5.20 -13.14
C GLN A 353 -6.70 5.10 -12.85
N PHE A 354 -7.10 4.92 -11.59
CA PHE A 354 -8.49 4.80 -11.17
C PHE A 354 -9.02 6.11 -10.60
N ALA A 355 -10.24 6.50 -10.98
CA ALA A 355 -10.93 7.69 -10.45
C ALA A 355 -9.99 8.92 -10.38
N ARG A 356 -9.46 9.31 -11.53
CA ARG A 356 -8.35 10.27 -11.67
C ARG A 356 -8.71 11.70 -11.27
N GLU A 357 -9.98 12.02 -11.08
CA GLU A 357 -10.47 13.30 -10.56
C GLU A 357 -10.14 13.51 -9.07
N LEU A 358 -9.64 12.46 -8.41
CA LEU A 358 -9.14 12.53 -7.04
C LEU A 358 -7.84 11.72 -6.93
N VAL A 359 -6.81 12.35 -6.40
CA VAL A 359 -5.47 11.80 -6.21
C VAL A 359 -5.31 11.37 -4.76
N THR A 360 -4.79 10.18 -4.53
CA THR A 360 -4.42 9.68 -3.21
C THR A 360 -2.99 9.14 -3.25
N GLY A 361 -2.22 9.34 -2.20
CA GLY A 361 -0.86 8.82 -2.15
C GLY A 361 -0.12 9.17 -0.89
N PHE A 362 0.97 8.46 -0.66
CA PHE A 362 1.91 8.76 0.41
C PHE A 362 2.95 9.76 -0.06
N ALA A 363 3.40 10.57 0.88
CA ALA A 363 4.52 11.47 0.70
C ALA A 363 5.27 11.67 2.01
N ARG A 364 6.30 12.50 1.98
CA ARG A 364 6.95 12.98 3.20
C ARG A 364 6.90 14.50 3.26
N ILE A 365 6.65 15.01 4.43
CA ILE A 365 6.81 16.44 4.74
C ILE A 365 7.74 16.52 5.95
N ASP A 366 8.90 17.11 5.75
CA ASP A 366 9.96 17.18 6.76
C ASP A 366 10.37 15.78 7.27
N GLY A 367 10.55 14.84 6.34
CA GLY A 367 10.93 13.45 6.60
C GLY A 367 9.81 12.59 7.19
N ARG A 368 8.64 13.14 7.53
CA ARG A 368 7.50 12.43 8.13
C ARG A 368 6.57 11.90 7.05
N PRO A 369 6.16 10.63 7.11
CA PRO A 369 5.14 10.12 6.21
C PRO A 369 3.80 10.81 6.46
N VAL A 370 3.13 11.16 5.37
CA VAL A 370 1.79 11.74 5.33
C VAL A 370 0.98 11.10 4.21
N GLY A 371 -0.32 10.94 4.41
CA GLY A 371 -1.27 10.63 3.35
C GLY A 371 -1.83 11.91 2.73
N ILE A 372 -1.78 12.01 1.42
CA ILE A 372 -2.37 13.13 0.68
C ILE A 372 -3.64 12.67 -0.03
N VAL A 373 -4.71 13.45 0.15
CA VAL A 373 -5.98 13.30 -0.56
C VAL A 373 -6.24 14.63 -1.28
N ALA A 374 -6.20 14.64 -2.60
CA ALA A 374 -6.26 15.87 -3.37
C ALA A 374 -7.28 15.78 -4.52
N ASN A 375 -8.10 16.81 -4.69
CA ASN A 375 -8.90 16.92 -5.90
C ASN A 375 -7.98 17.24 -7.08
N GLN A 376 -8.27 16.66 -8.25
CA GLN A 376 -7.51 16.88 -9.49
C GLN A 376 -8.34 17.72 -10.47
N PRO A 377 -8.17 19.04 -10.49
CA PRO A 377 -8.96 19.92 -11.38
C PRO A 377 -8.78 19.64 -12.88
N ASN A 378 -7.68 19.00 -13.23
CA ASN A 378 -7.40 18.59 -14.61
C ASN A 378 -8.31 17.45 -15.10
N HIS A 379 -8.99 16.77 -14.18
CA HIS A 379 -9.98 15.75 -14.46
C HIS A 379 -11.34 16.15 -13.88
N VAL A 380 -12.31 16.39 -14.75
CA VAL A 380 -13.71 16.74 -14.41
C VAL A 380 -13.80 17.82 -13.31
N SER A 381 -12.87 18.80 -13.35
CA SER A 381 -12.76 19.91 -12.39
C SER A 381 -12.60 19.49 -10.91
N GLY A 382 -12.16 18.25 -10.63
CA GLY A 382 -12.02 17.73 -9.28
C GLY A 382 -13.35 17.39 -8.60
N ALA A 383 -14.43 17.17 -9.36
CA ALA A 383 -15.73 16.74 -8.82
C ALA A 383 -15.63 15.32 -8.24
N ILE A 384 -16.35 15.06 -7.16
CA ILE A 384 -16.33 13.75 -6.49
C ILE A 384 -17.38 12.84 -7.11
N PHE A 385 -16.94 11.70 -7.65
CA PHE A 385 -17.76 10.63 -8.21
C PHE A 385 -17.88 9.44 -7.24
N PRO A 386 -18.75 8.46 -7.53
CA PRO A 386 -18.84 7.27 -6.68
C PRO A 386 -17.50 6.54 -6.49
N ASP A 387 -16.74 6.36 -7.58
CA ASP A 387 -15.47 5.65 -7.55
C ASP A 387 -14.38 6.42 -6.79
N SER A 388 -14.28 7.73 -7.01
CA SER A 388 -13.32 8.57 -6.28
C SER A 388 -13.66 8.70 -4.79
N ALA A 389 -14.95 8.65 -4.45
CA ALA A 389 -15.35 8.63 -3.05
C ALA A 389 -14.95 7.32 -2.34
N GLU A 390 -15.04 6.17 -3.00
CA GLU A 390 -14.58 4.90 -2.44
C GLU A 390 -13.05 4.83 -2.36
N LYS A 391 -12.35 5.24 -3.42
CA LYS A 391 -10.88 5.36 -3.44
C LYS A 391 -10.37 6.19 -2.26
N ALA A 392 -10.94 7.37 -2.04
CA ALA A 392 -10.55 8.24 -0.94
C ALA A 392 -10.89 7.62 0.44
N ALA A 393 -12.08 7.01 0.58
CA ALA A 393 -12.51 6.39 1.82
C ALA A 393 -11.57 5.27 2.26
N GLU A 394 -11.18 4.40 1.35
CA GLU A 394 -10.25 3.31 1.57
C GLU A 394 -8.86 3.84 2.00
N PHE A 395 -8.32 4.80 1.26
CA PHE A 395 -7.02 5.39 1.56
C PHE A 395 -6.99 6.11 2.91
N VAL A 396 -8.01 6.91 3.23
CA VAL A 396 -8.15 7.58 4.54
C VAL A 396 -8.21 6.55 5.66
N TRP A 397 -8.90 5.42 5.44
CA TRP A 397 -9.05 4.36 6.43
C TRP A 397 -7.72 3.64 6.70
N ILE A 398 -6.93 3.38 5.66
CA ILE A 398 -5.58 2.82 5.79
C ILE A 398 -4.66 3.80 6.55
N CYS A 399 -4.66 5.08 6.20
CA CYS A 399 -3.87 6.08 6.92
C CYS A 399 -4.24 6.16 8.40
N ASP A 400 -5.55 6.11 8.71
CA ASP A 400 -6.01 6.12 10.12
C ASP A 400 -5.62 4.84 10.86
N ALA A 401 -5.65 3.67 10.20
CA ALA A 401 -5.24 2.40 10.81
C ALA A 401 -3.76 2.38 11.20
N TYR A 402 -2.90 3.02 10.41
CA TYR A 402 -1.44 3.02 10.58
C TYR A 402 -0.88 4.35 11.11
N GLU A 403 -1.69 5.16 11.76
CA GLU A 403 -1.29 6.41 12.41
C GLU A 403 -0.59 7.41 11.48
N ILE A 404 -0.94 7.44 10.18
CA ILE A 404 -0.35 8.33 9.18
C ILE A 404 -1.18 9.60 9.10
N PRO A 405 -0.61 10.79 9.39
CA PRO A 405 -1.31 12.07 9.27
C PRO A 405 -1.83 12.33 7.85
N LEU A 406 -2.98 13.00 7.74
CA LEU A 406 -3.66 13.28 6.48
C LEU A 406 -3.59 14.76 6.12
N VAL A 407 -3.25 15.03 4.87
CA VAL A 407 -3.31 16.37 4.26
C VAL A 407 -4.31 16.35 3.10
N TYR A 408 -5.35 17.13 3.20
CA TYR A 408 -6.36 17.28 2.15
C TYR A 408 -6.08 18.54 1.35
N LEU A 409 -5.94 18.43 0.02
CA LEU A 409 -5.85 19.57 -0.90
C LEU A 409 -7.19 19.71 -1.62
N CYS A 410 -7.98 20.67 -1.16
CA CYS A 410 -9.37 20.81 -1.59
C CYS A 410 -9.51 21.82 -2.75
N ASP A 411 -9.89 21.32 -3.93
CA ASP A 411 -10.37 22.11 -5.07
C ASP A 411 -11.50 21.35 -5.79
N THR A 412 -12.71 21.42 -5.25
CA THR A 412 -13.84 20.66 -5.76
C THR A 412 -15.10 21.49 -5.90
N PRO A 413 -15.86 21.32 -7.00
CA PRO A 413 -17.21 21.87 -7.12
C PRO A 413 -18.25 21.10 -6.29
N GLY A 414 -17.84 20.02 -5.59
CA GLY A 414 -18.69 19.15 -4.79
C GLY A 414 -18.81 17.74 -5.36
N PHE A 415 -19.79 16.99 -4.85
CA PHE A 415 -20.18 15.71 -5.44
C PHE A 415 -20.85 15.94 -6.79
N MET A 416 -20.52 15.07 -7.77
CA MET A 416 -21.12 15.14 -9.10
C MET A 416 -22.63 14.93 -9.02
N VAL A 417 -23.37 15.67 -9.85
CA VAL A 417 -24.83 15.64 -9.93
C VAL A 417 -25.30 15.08 -11.28
N GLY A 418 -26.45 14.45 -11.29
CA GLY A 418 -27.08 13.95 -12.51
C GLY A 418 -27.62 12.53 -12.37
N SER A 419 -28.54 12.14 -13.24
CA SER A 419 -29.25 10.87 -13.17
C SER A 419 -28.31 9.64 -13.19
N LYS A 420 -27.22 9.72 -13.98
CA LYS A 420 -26.26 8.61 -14.06
C LYS A 420 -25.57 8.36 -12.72
N VAL A 421 -24.99 9.39 -12.10
CA VAL A 421 -24.27 9.23 -10.82
C VAL A 421 -25.21 8.88 -9.67
N GLU A 422 -26.47 9.34 -9.70
CA GLU A 422 -27.49 8.91 -8.75
C GLU A 422 -27.80 7.41 -8.89
N GLN A 423 -27.93 6.91 -10.13
CA GLN A 423 -28.13 5.48 -10.43
C GLN A 423 -26.89 4.64 -10.10
N ASP A 424 -25.68 5.19 -10.27
CA ASP A 424 -24.41 4.59 -9.87
C ASP A 424 -24.18 4.66 -8.35
N GLY A 425 -25.10 5.26 -7.59
CA GLY A 425 -25.13 5.25 -6.13
C GLY A 425 -24.25 6.28 -5.46
N ILE A 426 -24.16 7.50 -5.99
CA ILE A 426 -23.33 8.59 -5.43
C ILE A 426 -23.59 8.83 -3.93
N LEU A 427 -24.86 8.79 -3.48
CA LEU A 427 -25.17 8.96 -2.05
C LEU A 427 -24.66 7.79 -1.20
N GLN A 428 -24.84 6.57 -1.69
CA GLN A 428 -24.46 5.35 -0.96
C GLN A 428 -22.93 5.18 -0.89
N ARG A 429 -22.23 5.49 -1.97
CA ARG A 429 -20.78 5.36 -2.08
C ARG A 429 -20.09 6.62 -1.54
N GLY A 430 -20.62 7.82 -1.84
CA GLY A 430 -20.11 9.10 -1.34
C GLY A 430 -20.11 9.22 0.18
N ARG A 431 -21.15 8.66 0.87
CA ARG A 431 -21.17 8.65 2.34
C ARG A 431 -19.97 7.93 2.97
N LYS A 432 -19.33 6.99 2.26
CA LYS A 432 -18.16 6.27 2.77
C LYS A 432 -16.98 7.22 2.97
N PHE A 433 -16.75 8.12 2.01
CA PHE A 433 -15.70 9.13 2.12
C PHE A 433 -15.95 10.08 3.29
N ILE A 434 -17.17 10.62 3.39
CA ILE A 434 -17.56 11.48 4.52
C ILE A 434 -17.39 10.74 5.85
N TYR A 435 -17.77 9.46 5.90
CA TYR A 435 -17.64 8.63 7.09
C TYR A 435 -16.17 8.37 7.46
N ALA A 436 -15.32 8.00 6.51
CA ALA A 436 -13.91 7.79 6.73
C ALA A 436 -13.24 9.04 7.28
N THR A 437 -13.39 10.18 6.60
CA THR A 437 -12.85 11.47 7.01
C THR A 437 -13.30 11.87 8.43
N SER A 438 -14.59 11.70 8.77
CA SER A 438 -15.11 12.07 10.09
C SER A 438 -14.70 11.10 11.21
N ASN A 439 -14.37 9.85 10.88
CA ASN A 439 -13.97 8.86 11.87
C ASN A 439 -12.45 8.76 12.05
N ALA A 440 -11.67 9.15 11.05
CA ALA A 440 -10.22 9.19 11.16
C ALA A 440 -9.78 10.10 12.32
N GLN A 441 -8.87 9.59 13.17
CA GLN A 441 -8.40 10.24 14.38
C GLN A 441 -6.95 10.71 14.30
N VAL A 442 -6.24 10.35 13.25
CA VAL A 442 -4.90 10.88 12.97
C VAL A 442 -4.94 12.40 12.78
N PRO A 443 -3.82 13.11 12.91
CA PRO A 443 -3.75 14.53 12.56
C PRO A 443 -4.27 14.76 11.13
N LYS A 444 -5.19 15.71 10.97
CA LYS A 444 -5.84 16.01 9.69
C LYS A 444 -5.75 17.50 9.40
N PHE A 445 -5.24 17.84 8.23
CA PHE A 445 -5.11 19.23 7.79
C PHE A 445 -5.83 19.40 6.45
N CYS A 446 -6.78 20.33 6.42
CA CYS A 446 -7.45 20.72 5.18
C CYS A 446 -6.80 21.99 4.64
N VAL A 447 -6.37 21.96 3.39
CA VAL A 447 -5.88 23.12 2.64
C VAL A 447 -6.87 23.40 1.52
N ILE A 448 -7.59 24.49 1.63
CA ILE A 448 -8.48 24.95 0.57
C ILE A 448 -7.63 25.69 -0.45
N THR A 449 -7.34 25.02 -1.56
CA THR A 449 -6.48 25.55 -2.61
C THR A 449 -7.24 26.49 -3.54
N ARG A 450 -8.50 26.15 -3.88
CA ARG A 450 -9.39 27.00 -4.68
C ARG A 450 -10.85 26.75 -4.32
N LYS A 451 -11.62 25.97 -5.08
CA LYS A 451 -13.05 25.70 -4.82
C LYS A 451 -13.26 24.74 -3.65
N ALA A 452 -14.16 25.07 -2.74
CA ALA A 452 -14.63 24.18 -1.70
C ALA A 452 -16.16 24.29 -1.60
N TYR A 453 -16.88 23.57 -2.50
CA TYR A 453 -18.31 23.75 -2.65
C TYR A 453 -19.13 22.57 -2.15
N GLY A 454 -20.29 22.89 -1.60
CA GLY A 454 -21.30 21.92 -1.17
C GLY A 454 -20.79 20.90 -0.16
N ALA A 455 -21.33 19.68 -0.20
CA ALA A 455 -20.89 18.61 0.70
C ALA A 455 -19.49 18.05 0.38
N GLY A 456 -18.90 18.44 -0.76
CA GLY A 456 -17.53 18.10 -1.11
C GLY A 456 -16.51 18.63 -0.10
N ILE A 457 -16.75 19.83 0.45
CA ILE A 457 -15.89 20.41 1.49
C ILE A 457 -15.83 19.53 2.76
N TYR A 458 -16.93 18.86 3.11
CA TYR A 458 -16.99 17.97 4.27
C TYR A 458 -16.24 16.66 4.01
N ALA A 459 -16.38 16.10 2.82
CA ALA A 459 -15.62 14.93 2.40
C ALA A 459 -14.11 15.22 2.43
N MET A 460 -13.70 16.42 2.00
CA MET A 460 -12.31 16.91 2.00
C MET A 460 -11.87 17.48 3.36
N CYS A 461 -12.51 17.09 4.45
CA CYS A 461 -12.14 17.48 5.81
C CYS A 461 -12.14 18.99 6.07
N GLY A 462 -13.04 19.74 5.43
CA GLY A 462 -13.13 21.18 5.59
C GLY A 462 -13.64 21.64 6.96
N PRO A 463 -13.98 22.92 7.13
CA PRO A 463 -14.42 23.50 8.39
C PRO A 463 -15.50 22.66 9.08
N SER A 464 -15.39 22.50 10.39
CA SER A 464 -16.31 21.73 11.25
C SER A 464 -16.33 20.23 11.01
N PHE A 465 -15.41 19.67 10.19
CA PHE A 465 -15.34 18.23 9.90
C PHE A 465 -14.17 17.51 10.61
N GLY A 466 -13.67 18.10 11.69
CA GLY A 466 -12.67 17.50 12.57
C GLY A 466 -11.24 17.62 12.05
N ALA A 467 -10.96 18.58 11.17
CA ALA A 467 -9.60 18.98 10.87
C ALA A 467 -8.93 19.59 12.11
N ASP A 468 -7.64 19.33 12.30
CA ASP A 468 -6.82 19.98 13.33
C ASP A 468 -6.40 21.38 12.90
N ALA A 469 -6.41 21.65 11.59
CA ALA A 469 -6.39 22.98 11.03
C ALA A 469 -7.01 22.98 9.62
N THR A 470 -7.76 24.04 9.34
CA THR A 470 -8.22 24.40 8.00
C THR A 470 -7.46 25.64 7.53
N LEU A 471 -6.65 25.47 6.49
CA LEU A 471 -5.83 26.49 5.87
C LEU A 471 -6.45 26.92 4.55
N ALA A 472 -6.34 28.17 4.19
CA ALA A 472 -6.81 28.66 2.91
C ALA A 472 -5.68 29.36 2.14
N LEU A 473 -5.63 29.17 0.82
CA LEU A 473 -4.76 29.91 -0.07
C LEU A 473 -5.49 31.17 -0.59
N PRO A 474 -4.79 32.14 -1.20
CA PRO A 474 -5.41 33.39 -1.67
C PRO A 474 -6.52 33.18 -2.70
N SER A 475 -6.45 32.10 -3.48
CA SER A 475 -7.43 31.68 -4.50
C SER A 475 -8.62 30.90 -3.94
N ALA A 476 -8.69 30.66 -2.62
CA ALA A 476 -9.72 29.82 -2.01
C ALA A 476 -11.10 30.48 -2.03
N GLU A 477 -12.13 29.65 -2.22
CA GLU A 477 -13.55 30.06 -2.18
C GLU A 477 -14.36 28.98 -1.43
N ILE A 478 -15.16 29.39 -0.46
CA ILE A 478 -16.04 28.47 0.28
C ILE A 478 -17.49 28.84 0.00
N SER A 479 -18.28 27.90 -0.52
CA SER A 479 -19.68 28.13 -0.84
C SER A 479 -20.51 26.86 -0.81
N VAL A 480 -21.84 27.01 -0.78
CA VAL A 480 -22.78 25.91 -1.01
C VAL A 480 -22.72 25.44 -2.47
N MET A 481 -22.53 26.36 -3.40
CA MET A 481 -22.40 26.12 -4.85
C MET A 481 -21.64 27.27 -5.52
N GLY A 482 -21.13 27.06 -6.73
CA GLY A 482 -20.47 28.11 -7.49
C GLY A 482 -21.42 29.25 -7.91
N PRO A 483 -20.87 30.45 -8.21
CA PRO A 483 -21.66 31.64 -8.50
C PRO A 483 -22.70 31.45 -9.62
N ASP A 484 -22.35 30.78 -10.72
CA ASP A 484 -23.26 30.47 -11.81
C ASP A 484 -24.46 29.65 -11.36
N ALA A 485 -24.22 28.58 -10.64
CA ALA A 485 -25.27 27.71 -10.13
C ALA A 485 -26.15 28.42 -9.09
N ALA A 486 -25.55 29.26 -8.24
CA ALA A 486 -26.25 30.04 -7.22
C ALA A 486 -27.22 31.03 -7.85
N VAL A 487 -26.77 31.81 -8.85
CA VAL A 487 -27.63 32.78 -9.56
C VAL A 487 -28.81 32.08 -10.26
N HIS A 488 -28.55 30.95 -10.92
CA HIS A 488 -29.61 30.16 -11.54
C HIS A 488 -30.59 29.54 -10.54
N ALA A 489 -30.12 29.06 -9.41
CA ALA A 489 -30.96 28.47 -8.39
C ALA A 489 -31.82 29.49 -7.65
N LEU A 490 -31.26 30.67 -7.33
CA LEU A 490 -31.93 31.72 -6.56
C LEU A 490 -32.85 32.57 -7.43
N PHE A 491 -32.46 32.89 -8.66
CA PHE A 491 -33.10 33.87 -9.50
C PHE A 491 -33.67 33.32 -10.82
N GLY A 492 -33.68 31.97 -11.01
CA GLY A 492 -34.11 31.36 -12.27
C GLY A 492 -35.51 31.76 -12.72
N ALA A 493 -36.50 31.88 -11.83
CA ALA A 493 -37.84 32.34 -12.14
C ALA A 493 -37.84 33.81 -12.56
N GLN A 494 -37.11 34.67 -11.88
CA GLN A 494 -37.00 36.11 -12.21
C GLN A 494 -36.32 36.32 -13.57
N MET A 495 -35.24 35.55 -13.83
CA MET A 495 -34.52 35.62 -15.11
C MET A 495 -35.36 35.15 -16.30
N ALA A 496 -36.32 34.25 -16.09
CA ALA A 496 -37.21 33.79 -17.14
C ALA A 496 -38.19 34.90 -17.65
N GLU A 497 -38.42 35.92 -16.84
CA GLU A 497 -39.27 37.06 -17.17
C GLU A 497 -38.50 38.23 -17.79
N MET A 498 -37.17 38.15 -17.88
CA MET A 498 -36.29 39.21 -18.39
C MET A 498 -36.01 39.03 -19.88
N ASP A 499 -35.81 40.15 -20.59
CA ASP A 499 -35.27 40.13 -21.97
C ASP A 499 -33.76 39.80 -21.98
N GLY A 500 -33.21 39.53 -23.18
CA GLY A 500 -31.83 39.01 -23.30
C GLY A 500 -30.76 39.91 -22.69
N GLU A 501 -30.75 41.21 -22.96
CA GLU A 501 -29.73 42.15 -22.48
C GLU A 501 -29.90 42.43 -20.99
N SER A 502 -31.14 42.65 -20.53
CA SER A 502 -31.44 42.86 -19.11
C SER A 502 -31.09 41.63 -18.27
N ARG A 503 -31.31 40.44 -18.82
CA ARG A 503 -30.99 39.17 -18.19
C ARG A 503 -29.46 38.98 -18.03
N GLU A 504 -28.67 39.25 -19.07
CA GLU A 504 -27.22 39.16 -19.01
C GLU A 504 -26.62 40.12 -18.00
N ALA A 505 -27.05 41.38 -18.01
CA ALA A 505 -26.62 42.39 -17.04
C ALA A 505 -27.00 42.01 -15.61
N PHE A 506 -28.19 41.44 -15.39
CA PHE A 506 -28.62 40.95 -14.09
C PHE A 506 -27.76 39.78 -13.61
N ILE A 507 -27.48 38.80 -14.48
CA ILE A 507 -26.63 37.65 -14.17
C ILE A 507 -25.23 38.12 -13.72
N GLU A 508 -24.59 39.01 -14.47
CA GLU A 508 -23.26 39.53 -14.13
C GLU A 508 -23.26 40.29 -12.82
N SER A 509 -24.28 41.13 -12.57
CA SER A 509 -24.42 41.83 -11.28
C SER A 509 -24.60 40.87 -10.10
N ALA A 510 -25.49 39.90 -10.25
CA ALA A 510 -25.74 38.90 -9.19
C ALA A 510 -24.55 37.99 -8.93
N LYS A 511 -23.79 37.60 -9.97
CA LYS A 511 -22.53 36.88 -9.83
C LYS A 511 -21.49 37.70 -9.06
N SER A 512 -21.31 38.98 -9.42
CA SER A 512 -20.36 39.87 -8.74
C SER A 512 -20.68 40.03 -7.26
N GLU A 513 -21.95 40.20 -6.91
CA GLU A 513 -22.39 40.30 -5.52
C GLU A 513 -22.15 38.97 -4.75
N PHE A 514 -22.42 37.83 -5.42
CA PHE A 514 -22.17 36.52 -4.82
C PHE A 514 -20.69 36.26 -4.64
N GLN A 515 -19.82 36.68 -5.58
CA GLN A 515 -18.37 36.56 -5.50
C GLN A 515 -17.79 37.33 -4.34
N GLU A 516 -18.29 38.53 -4.00
CA GLU A 516 -17.88 39.28 -2.81
C GLU A 516 -18.23 38.54 -1.52
N PHE A 517 -19.35 37.82 -1.50
CA PHE A 517 -19.77 37.04 -0.35
C PHE A 517 -18.89 35.78 -0.10
N ILE A 518 -18.39 35.15 -1.14
CA ILE A 518 -17.53 33.96 -1.04
C ILE A 518 -16.03 34.28 -1.00
N ASP A 519 -15.64 35.56 -0.98
CA ASP A 519 -14.24 36.00 -0.86
C ASP A 519 -13.61 35.41 0.42
N ILE A 520 -12.48 34.76 0.29
CA ILE A 520 -11.84 34.02 1.37
C ILE A 520 -11.42 34.93 2.55
N ARG A 521 -11.12 36.21 2.30
CA ARG A 521 -10.77 37.16 3.37
C ARG A 521 -11.99 37.46 4.23
N ALA A 522 -13.18 37.57 3.62
CA ALA A 522 -14.43 37.74 4.35
C ALA A 522 -14.76 36.49 5.18
N GLN A 523 -14.50 35.31 4.65
CA GLN A 523 -14.67 34.03 5.33
C GLN A 523 -13.66 33.86 6.49
N ALA A 524 -12.40 34.21 6.27
CA ALA A 524 -11.34 34.19 7.30
C ALA A 524 -11.64 35.19 8.43
N ALA A 525 -12.15 36.37 8.11
CA ALA A 525 -12.56 37.37 9.11
C ALA A 525 -13.71 36.85 10.01
N GLN A 526 -14.47 35.86 9.57
CA GLN A 526 -15.52 35.18 10.33
C GLN A 526 -15.03 33.88 10.99
N MET A 527 -13.73 33.59 10.96
CA MET A 527 -13.13 32.37 11.52
C MET A 527 -13.68 31.09 10.87
N GLN A 528 -14.03 31.10 9.58
CA GLN A 528 -14.42 29.88 8.85
C GLN A 528 -13.21 29.03 8.44
N VAL A 529 -12.03 29.63 8.44
CA VAL A 529 -10.73 28.93 8.33
C VAL A 529 -9.83 29.37 9.49
N ASP A 530 -8.92 28.50 9.87
CA ASP A 530 -7.99 28.80 10.97
C ASP A 530 -6.93 29.82 10.53
N GLU A 531 -6.52 29.78 9.26
CA GLU A 531 -5.54 30.73 8.73
C GLU A 531 -5.66 30.89 7.21
N LEU A 532 -5.55 32.14 6.75
CA LEU A 532 -5.38 32.50 5.33
C LEU A 532 -3.89 32.79 5.10
N LEU A 533 -3.26 32.00 4.23
CA LEU A 533 -1.81 31.96 4.05
C LEU A 533 -1.38 32.56 2.70
N PRO A 534 -0.24 33.26 2.64
CA PRO A 534 0.50 33.35 1.38
C PRO A 534 0.81 31.92 0.88
N ALA A 535 0.50 31.60 -0.36
CA ALA A 535 0.60 30.23 -0.85
C ALA A 535 2.03 29.64 -0.71
N GLY A 536 3.06 30.47 -0.87
CA GLY A 536 4.46 30.07 -0.71
C GLY A 536 4.87 29.62 0.70
N ASP A 537 4.06 29.91 1.71
CA ASP A 537 4.34 29.56 3.12
C ASP A 537 3.65 28.23 3.52
N LEU A 538 2.86 27.62 2.63
CA LEU A 538 2.06 26.43 2.93
C LEU A 538 2.88 25.29 3.53
N ARG A 539 4.04 24.95 2.93
CA ARG A 539 4.89 23.87 3.45
C ARG A 539 5.34 24.13 4.89
N ASP A 540 5.85 25.31 5.18
CA ASP A 540 6.34 25.66 6.51
C ASP A 540 5.20 25.61 7.56
N GLN A 541 4.01 26.02 7.14
CA GLN A 541 2.81 25.97 7.97
C GLN A 541 2.32 24.54 8.23
N LEU A 542 2.46 23.64 7.25
CA LEU A 542 2.17 22.21 7.45
C LEU A 542 3.20 21.55 8.37
N VAL A 543 4.50 21.83 8.19
CA VAL A 543 5.57 21.35 9.09
C VAL A 543 5.29 21.74 10.53
N ALA A 544 5.01 23.03 10.78
CA ALA A 544 4.73 23.52 12.13
C ALA A 544 3.51 22.83 12.78
N ARG A 545 2.48 22.51 11.98
CA ARG A 545 1.28 21.82 12.49
C ARG A 545 1.50 20.32 12.68
N LEU A 546 2.24 19.68 11.79
CA LEU A 546 2.68 18.30 11.99
C LEU A 546 3.52 18.14 13.26
N ASP A 547 4.34 19.15 13.61
CA ASP A 547 5.07 19.19 14.88
C ASP A 547 4.12 19.34 16.07
N ALA A 548 3.16 20.24 15.96
CA ALA A 548 2.23 20.54 17.06
C ALA A 548 1.26 19.39 17.37
N PHE A 549 0.85 18.63 16.34
CA PHE A 549 -0.15 17.57 16.46
C PHE A 549 0.44 16.16 16.34
N GLY A 550 1.76 15.99 16.25
CA GLY A 550 2.42 14.69 16.05
C GLY A 550 2.09 13.66 17.13
N ASP A 551 1.82 14.12 18.36
CA ASP A 551 1.45 13.27 19.49
C ASP A 551 -0.05 13.39 19.84
N LYS A 552 -0.89 13.67 18.85
CA LYS A 552 -2.35 13.76 19.02
C LYS A 552 -2.89 12.46 19.58
N ARG A 553 -3.57 12.55 20.73
CA ARG A 553 -4.18 11.38 21.37
C ARG A 553 -5.50 11.03 20.70
N ARG A 554 -5.68 9.73 20.41
CA ARG A 554 -6.97 9.19 19.97
C ARG A 554 -8.02 9.32 21.07
N THR A 555 -9.26 9.57 20.67
CA THR A 555 -10.41 9.57 21.56
C THR A 555 -11.00 8.15 21.57
N GLU A 556 -11.03 7.50 22.74
CA GLU A 556 -11.75 6.24 22.89
C GLU A 556 -13.24 6.44 22.59
N ARG A 557 -13.79 5.53 21.80
CA ARG A 557 -15.21 5.52 21.47
C ARG A 557 -15.86 4.32 22.13
N ASP A 558 -16.84 4.56 22.99
CA ASP A 558 -17.64 3.52 23.65
C ASP A 558 -18.63 2.88 22.66
N ARG A 559 -18.08 2.20 21.66
CA ARG A 559 -18.83 1.39 20.67
C ARG A 559 -17.91 0.39 20.00
N HIS A 560 -18.47 -0.76 19.56
CA HIS A 560 -17.69 -1.79 18.87
C HIS A 560 -17.19 -1.32 17.50
N HIS A 561 -18.08 -0.78 16.66
CA HIS A 561 -17.76 -0.24 15.33
C HIS A 561 -18.91 0.65 14.83
N GLY A 562 -18.70 1.35 13.73
CA GLY A 562 -19.78 2.02 13.00
C GLY A 562 -20.60 1.04 12.14
N THR A 563 -21.68 1.53 11.56
CA THR A 563 -22.57 0.71 10.71
C THR A 563 -22.34 0.92 9.21
N ILE A 564 -21.43 1.82 8.84
CA ILE A 564 -21.05 2.06 7.44
C ILE A 564 -19.81 1.23 7.16
N LEU A 565 -19.91 0.33 6.20
CA LEU A 565 -18.85 -0.57 5.76
C LEU A 565 -18.20 0.01 4.48
N PHE A 566 -16.89 -0.17 4.34
CA PHE A 566 -16.12 0.22 3.16
C PHE A 566 -16.21 -0.81 2.05
#